data_27afdc7e352dfad78911a7b28a398dfe
#
_entry.id   27afdc7e352dfad78911a7b28a398dfe
#
_cell.length_a   1.000
_cell.length_b   1.000
_cell.length_c   1.000
_cell.angle_alpha   90.00
_cell.angle_beta   90.00
_cell.angle_gamma   90.00
#
_symmetry.space_group_name_H-M   'P 1'
#
loop_
_entity.id
_entity.type
_entity.pdbx_description
1 polymer ?
#
loop_
_entity_poly.entity_id
_entity_poly.type
_entity_poly.pdbx_seq_one_letter_code
_entity_poly.pdbx_strand_id
1 'polypeptide(L)'
;MKNHNVEVLAPAGSYDIMKAVINAGADAVYLGGDMFGARAYAGNLNKEEMIRALDYAHLRDKKIYLTVNTLLKENECTHELVDYIAPFYEAGLDACIVQDMGVFKILHSAFPDMHMHASTQMTITGEKGASILKEMGAMRIVTARELTLDEIRQIHEKCDIEIESFVHGALCYCYSGQCLLSSMNGTRSGNRGRCAQACRLDYSVVNNDKVINDSKSSYPLSPKDMCALDILPDIIDAGVYSMKIEGRMKNVTYAAGVTSIYRKYTDMYLENGRKGYHVSQEDKNMLLDIFNRGSFTSGYYNSEKGKNMMSLSRPNHMGVKALQVVKNDNGRILFKALTDINPQDVFEIDSDNAYTSGDSYKKGSIFTVNLSRKLPLYKDRIIYRMKNGSVTK
;
A
#
# COMPACT_ATOMS: atom_id res chain seq x y z
N MET A 1 -16.49 -27.19 -1.46
CA MET A 1 -15.68 -25.97 -1.36
C MET A 1 -16.30 -24.94 -2.29
N LYS A 2 -16.61 -23.73 -1.82
CA LYS A 2 -17.02 -22.65 -2.72
C LYS A 2 -15.79 -22.34 -3.59
N ASN A 3 -15.94 -22.38 -4.91
CA ASN A 3 -14.89 -21.93 -5.84
C ASN A 3 -14.74 -20.41 -5.62
N HIS A 4 -13.88 -20.00 -4.69
CA HIS A 4 -13.54 -18.59 -4.52
C HIS A 4 -12.55 -18.23 -5.64
N ASN A 5 -13.06 -17.60 -6.68
CA ASN A 5 -12.20 -16.93 -7.64
C ASN A 5 -11.74 -15.61 -6.98
N VAL A 6 -10.47 -15.49 -6.65
CA VAL A 6 -9.90 -14.35 -5.89
C VAL A 6 -8.75 -13.75 -6.67
N GLU A 7 -8.74 -12.44 -6.79
CA GLU A 7 -7.75 -11.67 -7.53
C GLU A 7 -6.73 -11.00 -6.59
N VAL A 8 -5.44 -11.15 -6.84
CA VAL A 8 -4.38 -10.33 -6.24
C VAL A 8 -4.10 -9.14 -7.15
N LEU A 9 -4.52 -7.95 -6.72
CA LEU A 9 -4.38 -6.71 -7.46
C LEU A 9 -3.17 -5.90 -6.99
N ALA A 10 -2.14 -5.84 -7.83
CA ALA A 10 -0.87 -5.21 -7.50
C ALA A 10 -0.74 -3.77 -8.03
N PRO A 11 0.01 -2.90 -7.33
CA PRO A 11 0.31 -1.55 -7.79
C PRO A 11 1.48 -1.53 -8.76
N ALA A 12 1.43 -0.67 -9.80
CA ALA A 12 2.61 -0.31 -10.57
C ALA A 12 2.69 1.20 -10.81
N GLY A 13 3.89 1.76 -10.61
CA GLY A 13 4.21 3.15 -10.90
C GLY A 13 5.05 3.32 -12.18
N SER A 14 5.44 2.21 -12.82
CA SER A 14 6.20 2.19 -14.08
C SER A 14 6.01 0.86 -14.81
N TYR A 15 6.39 0.82 -16.07
CA TYR A 15 6.37 -0.38 -16.90
C TYR A 15 7.18 -1.53 -16.30
N ASP A 16 8.38 -1.25 -15.77
CA ASP A 16 9.23 -2.28 -15.16
C ASP A 16 8.66 -2.83 -13.85
N ILE A 17 8.04 -1.98 -13.04
CA ILE A 17 7.34 -2.44 -11.83
C ILE A 17 6.14 -3.33 -12.22
N MET A 18 5.41 -2.97 -13.27
CA MET A 18 4.28 -3.77 -13.77
C MET A 18 4.75 -5.18 -14.17
N LYS A 19 5.83 -5.31 -14.93
CA LYS A 19 6.42 -6.61 -15.27
C LYS A 19 6.81 -7.41 -14.02
N ALA A 20 7.44 -6.75 -13.05
CA ALA A 20 7.90 -7.40 -11.83
C ALA A 20 6.74 -7.94 -10.99
N VAL A 21 5.64 -7.19 -10.84
CA VAL A 21 4.49 -7.65 -10.05
C VAL A 21 3.69 -8.75 -10.77
N ILE A 22 3.60 -8.73 -12.10
CA ILE A 22 3.03 -9.84 -12.87
C ILE A 22 3.84 -11.11 -12.66
N ASN A 23 5.17 -11.03 -12.74
CA ASN A 23 6.06 -12.17 -12.50
C ASN A 23 6.02 -12.64 -11.02
N ALA A 24 5.68 -11.75 -10.08
CA ALA A 24 5.47 -12.07 -8.68
C ALA A 24 4.10 -12.70 -8.37
N GLY A 25 3.25 -12.90 -9.38
CA GLY A 25 1.98 -13.62 -9.27
C GLY A 25 0.74 -12.73 -9.12
N ALA A 26 0.81 -11.45 -9.53
CA ALA A 26 -0.39 -10.64 -9.64
C ALA A 26 -1.33 -11.19 -10.71
N ASP A 27 -2.65 -11.15 -10.44
CA ASP A 27 -3.70 -11.48 -11.42
C ASP A 27 -4.09 -10.24 -12.23
N ALA A 28 -4.03 -9.08 -11.60
CA ALA A 28 -4.26 -7.80 -12.22
C ALA A 28 -3.30 -6.73 -11.68
N VAL A 29 -3.06 -5.70 -12.47
CA VAL A 29 -2.23 -4.56 -12.09
C VAL A 29 -3.01 -3.27 -12.27
N TYR A 30 -3.02 -2.41 -11.25
CA TYR A 30 -3.56 -1.06 -11.40
C TYR A 30 -2.41 -0.04 -11.49
N LEU A 31 -2.54 0.85 -12.43
CA LEU A 31 -1.52 1.85 -12.75
C LEU A 31 -2.15 3.17 -13.19
N GLY A 32 -1.37 4.20 -13.36
CA GLY A 32 -1.81 5.50 -13.87
C GLY A 32 -1.12 5.84 -15.17
N GLY A 33 -1.85 6.50 -16.01
CA GLY A 33 -1.26 7.25 -17.12
C GLY A 33 -0.86 8.66 -16.69
N ASP A 34 -0.40 9.44 -17.61
CA ASP A 34 0.10 10.82 -17.44
C ASP A 34 -1.01 11.81 -17.04
N MET A 35 -2.31 11.45 -17.23
CA MET A 35 -3.46 12.29 -16.89
C MET A 35 -4.39 11.60 -15.88
N PHE A 36 -5.18 12.39 -15.16
CA PHE A 36 -6.34 12.01 -14.33
C PHE A 36 -6.09 11.04 -13.16
N GLY A 37 -4.85 10.66 -12.88
CA GLY A 37 -4.51 9.72 -11.81
C GLY A 37 -4.26 10.37 -10.45
N ALA A 38 -4.69 9.71 -9.35
CA ALA A 38 -4.51 10.19 -7.98
C ALA A 38 -3.05 10.20 -7.46
N ARG A 39 -2.09 9.84 -8.27
CA ARG A 39 -0.65 9.84 -7.96
C ARG A 39 0.11 10.58 -9.04
N ALA A 40 -0.10 11.89 -9.14
CA ALA A 40 0.52 12.77 -10.15
C ALA A 40 2.06 12.74 -10.14
N TYR A 41 2.67 12.34 -9.01
CA TYR A 41 4.14 12.25 -8.84
C TYR A 41 4.68 10.82 -8.95
N ALA A 42 3.86 9.82 -9.30
CA ALA A 42 4.35 8.50 -9.69
C ALA A 42 4.99 8.58 -11.09
N GLY A 43 5.76 7.56 -11.45
CA GLY A 43 6.38 7.50 -12.78
C GLY A 43 5.37 7.56 -13.93
N ASN A 44 4.15 7.06 -13.67
CA ASN A 44 3.02 6.96 -14.62
C ASN A 44 3.48 6.53 -16.04
N LEU A 45 2.60 5.92 -16.80
CA LEU A 45 2.94 5.44 -18.14
C LEU A 45 2.45 6.46 -19.18
N ASN A 46 3.27 6.75 -20.18
CA ASN A 46 2.83 7.45 -21.37
C ASN A 46 1.98 6.52 -22.26
N LYS A 47 1.45 7.04 -23.37
CA LYS A 47 0.55 6.31 -24.27
C LYS A 47 1.19 5.03 -24.81
N GLU A 48 2.41 5.10 -25.31
CA GLU A 48 3.14 3.98 -25.89
C GLU A 48 3.46 2.90 -24.85
N GLU A 49 3.88 3.33 -23.67
CA GLU A 49 4.15 2.42 -22.55
C GLU A 49 2.88 1.72 -22.07
N MET A 50 1.74 2.43 -22.05
CA MET A 50 0.46 1.85 -21.67
C MET A 50 0.01 0.76 -22.64
N ILE A 51 0.07 1.02 -23.95
CA ILE A 51 -0.27 0.02 -24.97
C ILE A 51 0.64 -1.21 -24.84
N ARG A 52 1.95 -1.00 -24.69
CA ARG A 52 2.90 -2.10 -24.43
C ARG A 52 2.61 -2.85 -23.11
N ALA A 53 2.10 -2.15 -22.10
CA ALA A 53 1.73 -2.77 -20.82
C ALA A 53 0.50 -3.67 -20.99
N LEU A 54 -0.50 -3.26 -21.74
CA LEU A 54 -1.68 -4.07 -22.11
C LEU A 54 -1.25 -5.33 -22.85
N ASP A 55 -0.47 -5.20 -23.93
CA ASP A 55 0.05 -6.35 -24.68
C ASP A 55 0.82 -7.33 -23.77
N TYR A 56 1.72 -6.81 -22.94
CA TYR A 56 2.53 -7.64 -22.03
C TYR A 56 1.67 -8.41 -21.03
N ALA A 57 0.65 -7.77 -20.47
CA ALA A 57 -0.25 -8.36 -19.49
C ALA A 57 -1.16 -9.41 -20.14
N HIS A 58 -1.80 -9.08 -21.27
CA HIS A 58 -2.74 -9.97 -21.98
C HIS A 58 -2.06 -11.22 -22.51
N LEU A 59 -0.82 -11.13 -23.00
CA LEU A 59 -0.02 -12.31 -23.39
C LEU A 59 0.23 -13.29 -22.22
N ARG A 60 -0.04 -12.88 -20.97
CA ARG A 60 0.12 -13.67 -19.73
C ARG A 60 -1.20 -13.93 -19.02
N ASP A 61 -2.32 -13.66 -19.68
CA ASP A 61 -3.66 -13.76 -19.10
C ASP A 61 -3.80 -12.93 -17.81
N LYS A 62 -3.26 -11.68 -17.84
CA LYS A 62 -3.33 -10.72 -16.74
C LYS A 62 -4.04 -9.45 -17.19
N LYS A 63 -4.66 -8.75 -16.23
CA LYS A 63 -5.49 -7.56 -16.45
C LYS A 63 -4.77 -6.27 -16.06
N ILE A 64 -5.12 -5.20 -16.76
CA ILE A 64 -4.65 -3.84 -16.48
C ILE A 64 -5.83 -2.93 -16.17
N TYR A 65 -5.79 -2.25 -15.01
CA TYR A 65 -6.80 -1.29 -14.60
C TYR A 65 -6.19 0.12 -14.55
N LEU A 66 -6.73 1.01 -15.35
CA LEU A 66 -6.28 2.41 -15.42
C LEU A 66 -6.97 3.24 -14.35
N THR A 67 -6.19 4.00 -13.57
CA THR A 67 -6.75 4.92 -12.58
C THR A 67 -7.11 6.27 -13.21
N VAL A 68 -8.41 6.59 -13.26
CA VAL A 68 -9.01 7.88 -13.59
C VAL A 68 -9.71 8.39 -12.33
N ASN A 69 -8.97 8.43 -11.23
CA ASN A 69 -9.53 8.55 -9.88
C ASN A 69 -9.20 9.88 -9.20
N THR A 70 -9.34 10.96 -9.97
CA THR A 70 -9.33 12.35 -9.49
C THR A 70 -10.66 13.02 -9.83
N LEU A 71 -11.00 14.11 -9.11
CA LEU A 71 -12.08 14.98 -9.51
C LEU A 71 -11.65 15.82 -10.73
N LEU A 72 -12.45 15.84 -11.77
CA LEU A 72 -12.18 16.55 -13.00
C LEU A 72 -12.96 17.88 -13.04
N LYS A 73 -12.43 18.84 -13.79
CA LYS A 73 -13.14 20.06 -14.12
C LYS A 73 -13.90 19.87 -15.43
N GLU A 74 -14.95 20.68 -15.66
CA GLU A 74 -15.82 20.60 -16.83
C GLU A 74 -15.02 20.54 -18.15
N ASN A 75 -14.02 21.40 -18.30
CA ASN A 75 -13.18 21.42 -19.50
C ASN A 75 -12.41 20.11 -19.73
N GLU A 76 -11.90 19.50 -18.66
CA GLU A 76 -11.20 18.21 -18.72
C GLU A 76 -12.16 17.07 -19.12
N CYS A 77 -13.37 17.10 -18.59
CA CYS A 77 -14.41 16.12 -18.92
C CYS A 77 -14.87 16.23 -20.38
N THR A 78 -15.07 17.47 -20.86
CA THR A 78 -15.70 17.73 -22.16
C THR A 78 -14.75 17.53 -23.34
N HIS A 79 -13.46 17.85 -23.19
CA HIS A 79 -12.54 17.95 -24.31
C HIS A 79 -11.35 16.98 -24.26
N GLU A 80 -11.02 16.43 -23.11
CA GLU A 80 -9.76 15.68 -22.96
C GLU A 80 -9.99 14.20 -22.58
N LEU A 81 -11.02 13.91 -21.79
CA LEU A 81 -11.21 12.61 -21.15
C LEU A 81 -11.39 11.46 -22.15
N VAL A 82 -12.33 11.61 -23.10
CA VAL A 82 -12.68 10.54 -24.06
C VAL A 82 -11.51 10.30 -24.99
N ASP A 83 -10.91 11.37 -25.54
CA ASP A 83 -9.76 11.28 -26.46
C ASP A 83 -8.53 10.64 -25.78
N TYR A 84 -8.37 10.90 -24.48
CA TYR A 84 -7.30 10.29 -23.70
C TYR A 84 -7.50 8.79 -23.47
N ILE A 85 -8.72 8.34 -23.23
CA ILE A 85 -9.03 6.93 -22.92
C ILE A 85 -9.18 6.09 -24.20
N ALA A 86 -9.66 6.65 -25.30
CA ALA A 86 -9.97 5.92 -26.53
C ALA A 86 -8.83 5.01 -27.03
N PRO A 87 -7.55 5.45 -27.12
CA PRO A 87 -6.47 4.59 -27.57
C PRO A 87 -6.20 3.39 -26.66
N PHE A 88 -6.48 3.51 -25.35
CA PHE A 88 -6.31 2.42 -24.39
C PHE A 88 -7.48 1.43 -24.48
N TYR A 89 -8.69 1.93 -24.69
CA TYR A 89 -9.86 1.11 -24.93
C TYR A 89 -9.69 0.29 -26.22
N GLU A 90 -9.24 0.90 -27.32
CA GLU A 90 -8.92 0.21 -28.56
C GLU A 90 -7.83 -0.85 -28.41
N ALA A 91 -6.87 -0.64 -27.50
CA ALA A 91 -5.83 -1.60 -27.14
C ALA A 91 -6.29 -2.67 -26.13
N GLY A 92 -7.58 -2.67 -25.75
CA GLY A 92 -8.17 -3.69 -24.88
C GLY A 92 -8.06 -3.41 -23.38
N LEU A 93 -8.03 -2.13 -22.93
CA LEU A 93 -8.02 -1.80 -21.51
C LEU A 93 -9.15 -2.48 -20.75
N ASP A 94 -8.82 -3.27 -19.72
CA ASP A 94 -9.77 -4.12 -19.00
C ASP A 94 -10.75 -3.33 -18.14
N ALA A 95 -10.31 -2.26 -17.46
CA ALA A 95 -11.18 -1.42 -16.64
C ALA A 95 -10.59 -0.04 -16.35
N CYS A 96 -11.50 0.92 -16.06
CA CYS A 96 -11.15 2.21 -15.43
C CYS A 96 -11.58 2.24 -13.96
N ILE A 97 -10.69 2.69 -13.07
CA ILE A 97 -10.97 2.95 -11.65
C ILE A 97 -11.30 4.43 -11.50
N VAL A 98 -12.56 4.77 -11.23
CA VAL A 98 -13.10 6.14 -11.34
C VAL A 98 -13.57 6.66 -9.99
N GLN A 99 -13.32 7.95 -9.70
CA GLN A 99 -13.81 8.66 -8.52
C GLN A 99 -15.00 9.56 -8.82
N ASP A 100 -14.98 10.28 -9.93
CA ASP A 100 -15.95 11.31 -10.28
C ASP A 100 -17.18 10.70 -10.97
N MET A 101 -18.38 11.05 -10.49
CA MET A 101 -19.64 10.52 -11.03
C MET A 101 -19.91 10.97 -12.47
N GLY A 102 -19.50 12.21 -12.82
CA GLY A 102 -19.59 12.74 -14.17
C GLY A 102 -18.67 11.96 -15.12
N VAL A 103 -17.42 11.77 -14.72
CA VAL A 103 -16.43 10.94 -15.42
C VAL A 103 -16.95 9.51 -15.61
N PHE A 104 -17.52 8.91 -14.55
CA PHE A 104 -18.12 7.58 -14.62
C PHE A 104 -19.16 7.49 -15.71
N LYS A 105 -20.12 8.44 -15.72
CA LYS A 105 -21.21 8.45 -16.71
C LYS A 105 -20.69 8.67 -18.14
N ILE A 106 -19.73 9.57 -18.34
CA ILE A 106 -19.15 9.85 -19.64
C ILE A 106 -18.44 8.62 -20.18
N LEU A 107 -17.56 8.01 -19.40
CA LEU A 107 -16.80 6.83 -19.83
C LEU A 107 -17.69 5.62 -20.08
N HIS A 108 -18.66 5.35 -19.21
CA HIS A 108 -19.61 4.26 -19.40
C HIS A 108 -20.48 4.44 -20.65
N SER A 109 -20.81 5.68 -21.01
CA SER A 109 -21.55 5.97 -22.23
C SER A 109 -20.70 5.91 -23.50
N ALA A 110 -19.43 6.37 -23.42
CA ALA A 110 -18.51 6.37 -24.56
C ALA A 110 -17.93 4.99 -24.86
N PHE A 111 -17.73 4.17 -23.84
CA PHE A 111 -17.07 2.86 -23.89
C PHE A 111 -17.91 1.79 -23.15
N PRO A 112 -19.04 1.35 -23.72
CA PRO A 112 -20.03 0.52 -23.02
C PRO A 112 -19.51 -0.86 -22.60
N ASP A 113 -18.53 -1.41 -23.32
CA ASP A 113 -17.93 -2.72 -23.01
C ASP A 113 -16.77 -2.64 -22.00
N MET A 114 -16.31 -1.43 -21.64
CA MET A 114 -15.25 -1.24 -20.67
C MET A 114 -15.79 -1.37 -19.25
N HIS A 115 -15.14 -2.20 -18.42
CA HIS A 115 -15.53 -2.34 -17.04
C HIS A 115 -15.24 -1.07 -16.23
N MET A 116 -16.21 -0.68 -15.40
CA MET A 116 -16.09 0.48 -14.52
C MET A 116 -15.94 0.02 -13.07
N HIS A 117 -14.83 0.40 -12.43
CA HIS A 117 -14.58 0.14 -11.01
C HIS A 117 -14.73 1.45 -10.24
N ALA A 118 -15.66 1.48 -9.27
CA ALA A 118 -15.83 2.64 -8.41
C ALA A 118 -14.69 2.72 -7.41
N SER A 119 -13.91 3.81 -7.46
CA SER A 119 -12.74 4.02 -6.60
C SER A 119 -13.10 4.08 -5.12
N THR A 120 -12.17 3.68 -4.24
CA THR A 120 -12.27 3.94 -2.80
C THR A 120 -12.49 5.43 -2.47
N GLN A 121 -12.07 6.33 -3.37
CA GLN A 121 -12.27 7.77 -3.23
C GLN A 121 -13.74 8.22 -3.44
N MET A 122 -14.61 7.35 -3.93
CA MET A 122 -16.07 7.56 -3.91
C MET A 122 -16.69 7.34 -2.53
N THR A 123 -15.91 6.89 -1.54
CA THR A 123 -16.33 6.73 -0.14
C THR A 123 -17.51 5.77 0.04
N ILE A 124 -17.43 4.58 -0.56
CA ILE A 124 -18.49 3.58 -0.42
C ILE A 124 -18.35 2.90 0.93
N THR A 125 -19.30 3.20 1.82
CA THR A 125 -19.32 2.76 3.22
C THR A 125 -20.51 1.84 3.55
N GLY A 126 -21.30 1.42 2.56
CA GLY A 126 -22.44 0.54 2.81
C GLY A 126 -23.21 0.14 1.58
N GLU A 127 -24.20 -0.73 1.77
CA GLU A 127 -25.02 -1.34 0.73
C GLU A 127 -25.75 -0.34 -0.20
N LYS A 128 -26.25 0.76 0.35
CA LYS A 128 -27.01 1.73 -0.44
C LYS A 128 -26.13 2.42 -1.50
N GLY A 129 -24.93 2.83 -1.11
CA GLY A 129 -23.96 3.39 -2.06
C GLY A 129 -23.52 2.37 -3.11
N ALA A 130 -23.29 1.13 -2.70
CA ALA A 130 -22.94 0.03 -3.59
C ALA A 130 -24.06 -0.27 -4.61
N SER A 131 -25.32 -0.30 -4.17
CA SER A 131 -26.49 -0.53 -5.02
C SER A 131 -26.66 0.56 -6.10
N ILE A 132 -26.53 1.82 -5.72
CA ILE A 132 -26.61 2.96 -6.66
C ILE A 132 -25.52 2.82 -7.74
N LEU A 133 -24.30 2.51 -7.35
CA LEU A 133 -23.22 2.37 -8.33
C LEU A 133 -23.41 1.15 -9.26
N LYS A 134 -23.94 0.05 -8.73
CA LYS A 134 -24.35 -1.09 -9.56
C LYS A 134 -25.40 -0.70 -10.60
N GLU A 135 -26.45 0.01 -10.17
CA GLU A 135 -27.50 0.52 -11.08
C GLU A 135 -26.94 1.47 -12.15
N MET A 136 -25.86 2.19 -11.84
CA MET A 136 -25.14 3.04 -12.81
C MET A 136 -24.23 2.27 -13.77
N GLY A 137 -24.04 0.94 -13.58
CA GLY A 137 -23.21 0.11 -14.42
C GLY A 137 -21.82 -0.18 -13.85
N ALA A 138 -21.56 0.07 -12.56
CA ALA A 138 -20.32 -0.36 -11.95
C ALA A 138 -20.27 -1.90 -11.87
N MET A 139 -19.21 -2.49 -12.38
CA MET A 139 -18.94 -3.92 -12.22
C MET A 139 -18.35 -4.20 -10.83
N ARG A 140 -17.55 -3.28 -10.29
CA ARG A 140 -16.81 -3.45 -9.05
C ARG A 140 -16.82 -2.18 -8.22
N ILE A 141 -16.89 -2.33 -6.91
CA ILE A 141 -16.62 -1.25 -5.95
C ILE A 141 -15.33 -1.50 -5.17
N VAL A 142 -14.55 -0.43 -4.97
CA VAL A 142 -13.43 -0.45 -4.01
C VAL A 142 -13.95 0.15 -2.71
N THR A 143 -14.08 -0.65 -1.68
CA THR A 143 -14.62 -0.22 -0.39
C THR A 143 -13.79 0.91 0.23
N ALA A 144 -14.42 1.78 1.01
CA ALA A 144 -13.70 2.66 1.91
C ALA A 144 -12.88 1.82 2.90
N ARG A 145 -11.67 2.30 3.27
CA ARG A 145 -10.76 1.55 4.16
C ARG A 145 -11.23 1.50 5.60
N GLU A 146 -12.25 2.27 5.92
CA GLU A 146 -12.85 2.43 7.24
C GLU A 146 -13.90 1.37 7.56
N LEU A 147 -14.25 0.49 6.60
CA LEU A 147 -15.23 -0.58 6.81
C LEU A 147 -14.65 -1.72 7.63
N THR A 148 -15.50 -2.30 8.46
CA THR A 148 -15.29 -3.57 9.12
C THR A 148 -15.61 -4.75 8.18
N LEU A 149 -15.15 -5.95 8.53
CA LEU A 149 -15.47 -7.15 7.76
C LEU A 149 -16.98 -7.45 7.74
N ASP A 150 -17.70 -7.11 8.82
CA ASP A 150 -19.15 -7.32 8.90
C ASP A 150 -19.91 -6.38 7.93
N GLU A 151 -19.48 -5.12 7.82
CA GLU A 151 -20.04 -4.18 6.86
C GLU A 151 -19.77 -4.61 5.40
N ILE A 152 -18.57 -5.12 5.11
CA ILE A 152 -18.23 -5.69 3.79
C ILE A 152 -19.09 -6.90 3.47
N ARG A 153 -19.29 -7.81 4.44
CA ARG A 153 -20.17 -8.98 4.29
C ARG A 153 -21.60 -8.57 3.99
N GLN A 154 -22.11 -7.54 4.65
CA GLN A 154 -23.46 -7.01 4.38
C GLN A 154 -23.60 -6.49 2.95
N ILE A 155 -22.56 -5.80 2.42
CA ILE A 155 -22.56 -5.38 1.02
C ILE A 155 -22.58 -6.61 0.10
N HIS A 156 -21.74 -7.61 0.36
CA HIS A 156 -21.65 -8.82 -0.45
C HIS A 156 -22.98 -9.60 -0.48
N GLU A 157 -23.64 -9.73 0.66
CA GLU A 157 -24.89 -10.49 0.78
C GLU A 157 -26.09 -9.79 0.12
N LYS A 158 -26.09 -8.45 0.08
CA LYS A 158 -27.23 -7.65 -0.40
C LYS A 158 -27.04 -7.07 -1.81
N CYS A 159 -25.80 -6.91 -2.25
CA CYS A 159 -25.48 -6.35 -3.54
C CYS A 159 -24.69 -7.39 -4.35
N ASP A 160 -25.23 -7.80 -5.47
CA ASP A 160 -24.54 -8.66 -6.42
C ASP A 160 -23.57 -7.81 -7.26
N ILE A 161 -22.45 -7.38 -6.64
CA ILE A 161 -21.40 -6.56 -7.23
C ILE A 161 -20.04 -7.07 -6.71
N GLU A 162 -19.02 -7.03 -7.56
CA GLU A 162 -17.67 -7.39 -7.12
C GLU A 162 -17.13 -6.40 -6.07
N ILE A 163 -16.51 -6.94 -5.05
CA ILE A 163 -15.90 -6.15 -3.98
C ILE A 163 -14.38 -6.23 -4.08
N GLU A 164 -13.74 -5.07 -4.13
CA GLU A 164 -12.30 -4.88 -4.02
C GLU A 164 -12.00 -4.19 -2.68
N SER A 165 -11.02 -4.68 -1.94
CA SER A 165 -10.61 -4.07 -0.67
C SER A 165 -9.10 -4.06 -0.50
N PHE A 166 -8.57 -3.04 0.18
CA PHE A 166 -7.14 -2.96 0.45
C PHE A 166 -6.73 -3.98 1.51
N VAL A 167 -5.62 -4.67 1.26
CA VAL A 167 -5.06 -5.69 2.18
C VAL A 167 -3.69 -5.32 2.72
N HIS A 168 -2.96 -4.41 2.05
CA HIS A 168 -1.61 -4.01 2.46
C HIS A 168 -1.29 -2.57 2.09
N GLY A 169 -0.45 -1.93 2.90
CA GLY A 169 0.16 -0.64 2.61
C GLY A 169 -0.41 0.54 3.39
N ALA A 170 -0.17 1.75 2.91
CA ALA A 170 -0.45 2.96 3.66
C ALA A 170 -1.94 3.19 3.93
N LEU A 171 -2.28 3.50 5.18
CA LEU A 171 -3.59 4.03 5.56
C LEU A 171 -3.61 5.56 5.51
N CYS A 172 -4.76 6.13 5.23
CA CYS A 172 -5.05 7.55 5.40
C CYS A 172 -5.55 7.82 6.81
N TYR A 173 -5.28 9.03 7.34
CA TYR A 173 -5.85 9.48 8.61
C TYR A 173 -7.34 9.87 8.46
N CYS A 174 -7.66 10.50 7.35
CA CYS A 174 -9.02 10.91 7.01
C CYS A 174 -9.77 9.79 6.29
N TYR A 175 -11.10 9.84 6.34
CA TYR A 175 -11.94 8.98 5.51
C TYR A 175 -11.50 8.98 4.04
N SER A 176 -11.60 7.81 3.43
CA SER A 176 -11.24 7.60 2.02
C SER A 176 -11.94 8.61 1.11
N GLY A 177 -11.16 9.34 0.29
CA GLY A 177 -11.69 10.34 -0.64
C GLY A 177 -12.12 11.69 -0.03
N GLN A 178 -12.16 11.85 1.29
CA GLN A 178 -12.73 13.04 1.97
C GLN A 178 -11.68 13.98 2.57
N CYS A 179 -10.39 13.78 2.25
CA CYS A 179 -9.33 14.57 2.86
C CYS A 179 -9.14 15.93 2.17
N LEU A 180 -9.29 17.01 2.93
CA LEU A 180 -9.02 18.39 2.50
C LEU A 180 -7.72 18.97 3.09
N LEU A 181 -6.99 18.21 3.94
CA LEU A 181 -5.86 18.76 4.70
C LEU A 181 -4.76 19.38 3.81
N SER A 182 -4.43 18.74 2.69
CA SER A 182 -3.44 19.28 1.74
C SER A 182 -3.92 20.53 1.01
N SER A 183 -5.22 20.65 0.79
CA SER A 183 -5.83 21.84 0.13
C SER A 183 -5.89 23.02 1.09
N MET A 184 -6.19 22.76 2.36
CA MET A 184 -6.33 23.80 3.39
C MET A 184 -4.96 24.37 3.82
N ASN A 185 -3.94 23.51 3.95
CA ASN A 185 -2.60 23.90 4.39
C ASN A 185 -1.66 24.27 3.23
N GLY A 186 -2.15 24.31 1.99
CA GLY A 186 -1.32 24.61 0.82
C GLY A 186 -2.16 24.65 -0.45
N THR A 187 -1.52 24.79 -1.60
CA THR A 187 -2.18 24.86 -2.92
C THR A 187 -2.39 23.48 -3.56
N ARG A 188 -2.10 22.39 -2.84
CA ARG A 188 -2.09 21.01 -3.37
C ARG A 188 -3.35 20.25 -2.98
N SER A 189 -4.14 19.81 -3.96
CA SER A 189 -5.35 19.02 -3.70
C SER A 189 -5.05 17.51 -3.70
N GLY A 190 -5.35 16.85 -2.58
CA GLY A 190 -5.29 15.39 -2.47
C GLY A 190 -6.25 14.68 -3.42
N ASN A 191 -7.45 15.27 -3.63
CA ASN A 191 -8.49 14.73 -4.52
C ASN A 191 -8.19 14.97 -6.02
N ARG A 192 -7.11 15.66 -6.31
CA ARG A 192 -6.57 15.86 -7.67
C ARG A 192 -5.14 15.32 -7.80
N GLY A 193 -4.84 14.26 -7.07
CA GLY A 193 -3.57 13.52 -7.19
C GLY A 193 -2.34 14.18 -6.55
N ARG A 194 -2.49 15.32 -5.85
CA ARG A 194 -1.36 16.12 -5.34
C ARG A 194 -1.30 16.17 -3.82
N CYS A 195 -1.63 15.06 -3.14
CA CYS A 195 -1.56 14.97 -1.68
C CYS A 195 -0.15 15.30 -1.18
N ALA A 196 -0.02 16.27 -0.27
CA ALA A 196 1.23 16.67 0.37
C ALA A 196 1.65 15.77 1.53
N GLN A 197 0.82 14.78 1.89
CA GLN A 197 1.00 13.91 3.06
C GLN A 197 1.12 14.72 4.38
N ALA A 198 0.35 15.81 4.51
CA ALA A 198 0.39 16.67 5.69
C ALA A 198 0.14 15.89 7.01
N CYS A 199 -0.64 14.81 7.00
CA CYS A 199 -0.81 13.92 8.15
C CYS A 199 0.49 13.20 8.58
N ARG A 200 1.57 13.27 7.81
CA ARG A 200 2.88 12.67 8.10
C ARG A 200 3.90 13.69 8.62
N LEU A 201 3.50 14.94 8.83
CA LEU A 201 4.32 15.96 9.46
C LEU A 201 4.25 15.83 10.98
N ASP A 202 5.20 16.46 11.67
CA ASP A 202 5.17 16.62 13.12
C ASP A 202 4.16 17.68 13.54
N TYR A 203 3.49 17.41 14.65
CA TYR A 203 2.49 18.28 15.26
C TYR A 203 2.63 18.34 16.76
N SER A 204 2.46 19.55 17.32
CA SER A 204 2.23 19.73 18.73
C SER A 204 0.74 19.59 19.04
N VAL A 205 0.40 18.71 19.97
CA VAL A 205 -0.97 18.55 20.47
C VAL A 205 -1.10 19.43 21.72
N VAL A 206 -2.01 20.41 21.67
CA VAL A 206 -2.19 21.40 22.76
C VAL A 206 -3.51 21.14 23.46
N ASN A 207 -3.48 21.15 24.78
CA ASN A 207 -4.65 21.13 25.65
C ASN A 207 -4.50 22.17 26.76
N ASN A 208 -5.43 23.12 26.87
CA ASN A 208 -5.37 24.23 27.80
C ASN A 208 -4.00 24.95 27.75
N ASP A 209 -3.55 25.37 26.56
CA ASP A 209 -2.30 26.05 26.26
C ASP A 209 -1.02 25.28 26.62
N LYS A 210 -1.15 24.00 26.96
CA LYS A 210 0.00 23.13 27.24
C LYS A 210 0.16 22.10 26.14
N VAL A 211 1.40 21.96 25.65
CA VAL A 211 1.77 20.85 24.75
C VAL A 211 1.75 19.55 25.55
N ILE A 212 0.97 18.58 25.10
CA ILE A 212 0.75 17.30 25.81
C ILE A 212 1.44 16.10 25.15
N ASN A 213 2.02 16.26 23.97
CA ASN A 213 2.84 15.23 23.35
C ASN A 213 4.33 15.57 23.46
N ASP A 214 5.16 14.55 23.37
CA ASP A 214 6.62 14.64 23.45
C ASP A 214 7.29 14.25 22.11
N SER A 215 8.62 14.24 22.06
CA SER A 215 9.41 13.85 20.89
C SER A 215 9.19 12.39 20.44
N LYS A 216 8.62 11.54 21.31
CA LYS A 216 8.28 10.15 20.96
C LYS A 216 6.89 10.02 20.36
N SER A 217 6.11 11.10 20.38
CA SER A 217 4.73 11.17 19.88
C SER A 217 4.50 12.38 18.96
N SER A 218 5.55 12.78 18.21
CA SER A 218 5.52 13.95 17.32
C SER A 218 4.61 13.77 16.09
N TYR A 219 4.19 12.54 15.74
CA TYR A 219 3.39 12.26 14.54
C TYR A 219 2.00 11.72 14.86
N PRO A 220 1.15 12.48 15.59
CA PRO A 220 -0.14 12.01 16.09
C PRO A 220 -1.16 11.67 14.98
N LEU A 221 -0.98 12.22 13.77
CA LEU A 221 -1.84 11.98 12.62
C LEU A 221 -1.29 10.93 11.64
N SER A 222 -0.16 10.26 11.96
CA SER A 222 0.49 9.31 11.06
C SER A 222 0.04 7.87 11.33
N PRO A 223 -0.88 7.25 10.51
CA PRO A 223 -1.22 5.85 10.70
C PRO A 223 -0.05 4.92 10.37
N LYS A 224 -0.02 3.75 11.00
CA LYS A 224 0.77 2.60 10.58
C LYS A 224 0.34 2.12 9.20
N ASP A 225 1.18 1.30 8.57
CA ASP A 225 0.76 0.59 7.37
C ASP A 225 -0.16 -0.59 7.74
N MET A 226 -1.13 -0.85 6.86
CA MET A 226 -1.98 -2.04 6.93
C MET A 226 -1.19 -3.28 6.52
N CYS A 227 -1.40 -4.38 7.23
CA CYS A 227 -1.08 -5.73 6.78
C CYS A 227 -2.19 -6.67 7.26
N ALA A 228 -2.99 -7.14 6.33
CA ALA A 228 -4.14 -7.99 6.62
C ALA A 228 -3.84 -9.48 6.44
N LEU A 229 -2.56 -9.86 6.40
CA LEU A 229 -2.14 -11.23 6.08
C LEU A 229 -2.72 -12.26 7.07
N ASP A 230 -2.73 -11.95 8.37
CA ASP A 230 -3.27 -12.86 9.40
C ASP A 230 -4.79 -13.09 9.30
N ILE A 231 -5.51 -12.15 8.71
CA ILE A 231 -6.98 -12.17 8.56
C ILE A 231 -7.42 -12.34 7.10
N LEU A 232 -6.50 -12.73 6.21
CA LEU A 232 -6.79 -12.88 4.78
C LEU A 232 -7.95 -13.86 4.52
N PRO A 233 -8.04 -15.02 5.22
CA PRO A 233 -9.21 -15.89 5.12
C PRO A 233 -10.53 -15.19 5.47
N ASP A 234 -10.53 -14.32 6.48
CA ASP A 234 -11.73 -13.60 6.90
C ASP A 234 -12.19 -12.58 5.88
N ILE A 235 -11.23 -11.94 5.19
CA ILE A 235 -11.47 -10.99 4.10
C ILE A 235 -12.09 -11.70 2.89
N ILE A 236 -11.54 -12.84 2.49
CA ILE A 236 -12.04 -13.64 1.38
C ILE A 236 -13.45 -14.17 1.70
N ASP A 237 -13.65 -14.68 2.90
CA ASP A 237 -14.96 -15.21 3.36
C ASP A 237 -16.01 -14.09 3.57
N ALA A 238 -15.60 -12.85 3.74
CA ALA A 238 -16.49 -11.69 3.73
C ALA A 238 -16.99 -11.31 2.33
N GLY A 239 -16.49 -11.97 1.27
CA GLY A 239 -16.91 -11.77 -0.11
C GLY A 239 -16.03 -10.81 -0.91
N VAL A 240 -14.82 -10.50 -0.42
CA VAL A 240 -13.85 -9.70 -1.20
C VAL A 240 -13.31 -10.56 -2.33
N TYR A 241 -13.57 -10.14 -3.57
CA TYR A 241 -13.06 -10.74 -4.78
C TYR A 241 -11.62 -10.30 -5.09
N SER A 242 -11.33 -8.99 -4.99
CA SER A 242 -10.05 -8.43 -5.37
C SER A 242 -9.31 -7.85 -4.15
N MET A 243 -8.13 -8.40 -3.87
CA MET A 243 -7.26 -8.00 -2.77
C MET A 243 -6.24 -6.98 -3.25
N LYS A 244 -6.47 -5.71 -2.95
CA LYS A 244 -5.67 -4.58 -3.43
C LYS A 244 -4.50 -4.26 -2.53
N ILE A 245 -3.31 -4.21 -3.12
CA ILE A 245 -2.08 -3.76 -2.46
C ILE A 245 -1.87 -2.28 -2.76
N GLU A 246 -1.74 -1.41 -1.74
CA GLU A 246 -1.38 0.01 -1.93
C GLU A 246 0.13 0.13 -2.13
N GLY A 247 0.56 0.90 -3.15
CA GLY A 247 2.01 1.06 -3.35
C GLY A 247 2.45 1.68 -4.68
N ARG A 248 1.61 2.40 -5.43
CA ARG A 248 1.98 2.97 -6.74
C ARG A 248 3.23 3.87 -6.74
N MET A 249 3.56 4.49 -5.61
CA MET A 249 4.77 5.31 -5.45
C MET A 249 5.93 4.55 -4.81
N LYS A 250 5.82 3.23 -4.68
CA LYS A 250 6.86 2.38 -4.09
C LYS A 250 7.77 1.81 -5.18
N ASN A 251 8.96 1.36 -4.77
CA ASN A 251 9.93 0.73 -5.66
C ASN A 251 9.54 -0.72 -6.01
N VAL A 252 10.30 -1.31 -6.93
CA VAL A 252 10.08 -2.69 -7.40
C VAL A 252 10.15 -3.73 -6.28
N THR A 253 11.08 -3.59 -5.35
CA THR A 253 11.26 -4.51 -4.21
C THR A 253 10.01 -4.56 -3.34
N TYR A 254 9.41 -3.39 -3.06
CA TYR A 254 8.15 -3.34 -2.33
C TYR A 254 7.01 -3.98 -3.13
N ALA A 255 6.79 -3.53 -4.36
CA ALA A 255 5.65 -3.97 -5.14
C ALA A 255 5.68 -5.48 -5.41
N ALA A 256 6.79 -6.01 -5.91
CA ALA A 256 6.93 -7.43 -6.21
C ALA A 256 6.99 -8.29 -4.93
N GLY A 257 7.75 -7.87 -3.91
CA GLY A 257 7.89 -8.63 -2.66
C GLY A 257 6.58 -8.76 -1.89
N VAL A 258 5.80 -7.68 -1.78
CA VAL A 258 4.47 -7.75 -1.15
C VAL A 258 3.53 -8.62 -1.99
N THR A 259 3.51 -8.44 -3.31
CA THR A 259 2.64 -9.22 -4.21
C THR A 259 2.92 -10.72 -4.10
N SER A 260 4.19 -11.15 -4.10
CA SER A 260 4.56 -12.57 -4.01
C SER A 260 4.11 -13.21 -2.68
N ILE A 261 4.20 -12.47 -1.58
CA ILE A 261 3.73 -12.94 -0.27
C ILE A 261 2.20 -13.06 -0.27
N TYR A 262 1.45 -12.06 -0.76
CA TYR A 262 0.00 -12.17 -0.83
C TYR A 262 -0.45 -13.27 -1.79
N ARG A 263 0.22 -13.48 -2.93
CA ARG A 263 -0.05 -14.62 -3.82
C ARG A 263 0.13 -15.95 -3.09
N LYS A 264 1.28 -16.15 -2.43
CA LYS A 264 1.57 -17.36 -1.65
C LYS A 264 0.47 -17.69 -0.64
N TYR A 265 0.01 -16.71 0.12
CA TYR A 265 -0.97 -16.93 1.17
C TYR A 265 -2.41 -17.02 0.64
N THR A 266 -2.70 -16.39 -0.48
CA THR A 266 -3.96 -16.58 -1.19
C THR A 266 -4.07 -18.01 -1.69
N ASP A 267 -3.03 -18.51 -2.39
CA ASP A 267 -2.99 -19.89 -2.88
C ASP A 267 -3.08 -20.89 -1.72
N MET A 268 -2.32 -20.67 -0.64
CA MET A 268 -2.38 -21.49 0.56
C MET A 268 -3.81 -21.61 1.10
N TYR A 269 -4.55 -20.49 1.15
CA TYR A 269 -5.93 -20.51 1.62
C TYR A 269 -6.88 -21.21 0.65
N LEU A 270 -6.76 -20.94 -0.64
CA LEU A 270 -7.61 -21.53 -1.68
C LEU A 270 -7.42 -23.05 -1.78
N GLU A 271 -6.19 -23.53 -1.62
CA GLU A 271 -5.85 -24.96 -1.69
C GLU A 271 -6.18 -25.71 -0.41
N ASN A 272 -5.88 -25.15 0.76
CA ASN A 272 -5.89 -25.88 2.03
C ASN A 272 -7.00 -25.43 2.99
N GLY A 273 -7.71 -24.34 2.65
CA GLY A 273 -8.75 -23.77 3.49
C GLY A 273 -8.22 -23.21 4.82
N ARG A 274 -9.12 -22.84 5.73
CA ARG A 274 -8.78 -22.25 7.04
C ARG A 274 -7.87 -23.12 7.89
N LYS A 275 -8.03 -24.44 7.86
CA LYS A 275 -7.24 -25.36 8.70
C LYS A 275 -5.78 -25.45 8.27
N GLY A 276 -5.51 -25.26 6.98
CA GLY A 276 -4.15 -25.26 6.44
C GLY A 276 -3.51 -23.88 6.35
N TYR A 277 -4.26 -22.83 6.70
CA TYR A 277 -3.75 -21.46 6.62
C TYR A 277 -2.97 -21.07 7.88
N HIS A 278 -1.71 -20.74 7.72
CA HIS A 278 -0.85 -20.19 8.78
C HIS A 278 0.21 -19.27 8.20
N VAL A 279 0.39 -18.11 8.81
CA VAL A 279 1.37 -17.11 8.36
C VAL A 279 2.68 -17.30 9.11
N SER A 280 3.78 -17.53 8.36
CA SER A 280 5.10 -17.68 8.95
C SER A 280 5.61 -16.36 9.53
N GLN A 281 6.37 -16.46 10.64
CA GLN A 281 7.03 -15.28 11.21
C GLN A 281 8.10 -14.71 10.27
N GLU A 282 8.65 -15.54 9.42
CA GLU A 282 9.67 -15.18 8.43
C GLU A 282 9.12 -14.24 7.37
N ASP A 283 7.95 -14.55 6.80
CA ASP A 283 7.27 -13.70 5.83
C ASP A 283 6.78 -12.38 6.46
N LYS A 284 6.31 -12.42 7.71
CA LYS A 284 5.98 -11.19 8.46
C LYS A 284 7.21 -10.30 8.64
N ASN A 285 8.35 -10.89 8.99
CA ASN A 285 9.60 -10.15 9.13
C ASN A 285 10.08 -9.61 7.78
N MET A 286 9.90 -10.35 6.70
CA MET A 286 10.21 -9.89 5.35
C MET A 286 9.36 -8.67 4.96
N LEU A 287 8.06 -8.67 5.24
CA LEU A 287 7.20 -7.51 5.01
C LEU A 287 7.64 -6.29 5.84
N LEU A 288 8.05 -6.50 7.10
CA LEU A 288 8.60 -5.43 7.95
C LEU A 288 9.93 -4.88 7.40
N ASP A 289 10.82 -5.74 6.89
CA ASP A 289 12.08 -5.34 6.25
C ASP A 289 11.84 -4.57 4.95
N ILE A 290 10.83 -4.96 4.15
CA ILE A 290 10.47 -4.26 2.91
C ILE A 290 10.01 -2.84 3.23
N PHE A 291 9.02 -2.68 4.12
CA PHE A 291 8.56 -1.36 4.55
C PHE A 291 7.58 -1.45 5.72
N ASN A 292 7.78 -0.63 6.76
CA ASN A 292 6.81 -0.45 7.82
C ASN A 292 6.93 0.95 8.46
N ARG A 293 5.82 1.50 8.97
CA ARG A 293 5.77 2.70 9.81
C ARG A 293 5.46 2.31 11.26
N GLY A 294 6.46 1.77 11.97
CA GLY A 294 6.31 1.40 13.38
C GLY A 294 5.46 0.13 13.61
N SER A 295 5.60 -0.86 12.78
CA SER A 295 4.84 -2.11 12.69
C SER A 295 3.58 -2.01 11.80
N PHE A 296 2.73 -3.01 11.86
CA PHE A 296 1.50 -3.10 11.09
C PHE A 296 0.24 -2.99 11.95
N THR A 297 -0.90 -2.73 11.29
CA THR A 297 -2.25 -2.86 11.82
C THR A 297 -3.11 -3.63 10.81
N SER A 298 -4.15 -4.31 11.27
CA SER A 298 -5.19 -4.89 10.40
C SER A 298 -6.14 -3.83 9.82
N GLY A 299 -5.92 -2.55 10.11
CA GLY A 299 -6.84 -1.48 9.75
C GLY A 299 -8.14 -1.56 10.56
N TYR A 300 -9.24 -1.17 9.93
CA TYR A 300 -10.56 -1.15 10.58
C TYR A 300 -11.28 -2.50 10.51
N TYR A 301 -10.76 -3.50 9.82
CA TYR A 301 -11.43 -4.79 9.60
C TYR A 301 -11.90 -5.46 10.89
N ASN A 302 -11.11 -5.39 11.97
CA ASN A 302 -11.44 -5.93 13.29
C ASN A 302 -11.88 -4.84 14.27
N SER A 303 -12.43 -3.71 13.80
CA SER A 303 -12.86 -2.59 14.63
C SER A 303 -11.74 -1.97 15.48
N GLU A 304 -10.47 -2.13 15.08
CA GLU A 304 -9.33 -1.51 15.75
C GLU A 304 -9.42 0.01 15.65
N LYS A 305 -9.14 0.73 16.72
CA LYS A 305 -9.26 2.20 16.80
C LYS A 305 -8.16 2.82 17.67
N GLY A 306 -7.94 4.11 17.45
CA GLY A 306 -7.13 4.96 18.33
C GLY A 306 -5.64 4.79 18.15
N LYS A 307 -4.88 5.03 19.23
CA LYS A 307 -3.41 5.14 19.20
C LYS A 307 -2.67 3.91 18.70
N ASN A 308 -3.27 2.72 18.81
CA ASN A 308 -2.66 1.48 18.36
C ASN A 308 -2.50 1.42 16.83
N MET A 309 -3.35 2.15 16.09
CA MET A 309 -3.24 2.31 14.65
C MET A 309 -2.20 3.35 14.23
N MET A 310 -1.66 4.14 15.16
CA MET A 310 -0.81 5.29 14.85
C MET A 310 0.68 4.96 14.97
N SER A 311 1.50 5.53 14.08
CA SER A 311 2.96 5.56 14.14
C SER A 311 3.41 6.90 14.70
N LEU A 312 3.43 7.01 16.03
CA LEU A 312 3.62 8.28 16.73
C LEU A 312 5.05 8.82 16.63
N SER A 313 6.05 7.94 16.52
CA SER A 313 7.47 8.33 16.62
C SER A 313 8.16 8.56 15.28
N ARG A 314 7.63 8.03 14.18
CA ARG A 314 8.24 8.14 12.85
C ARG A 314 7.20 7.99 11.72
N PRO A 315 7.19 8.92 10.72
CA PRO A 315 6.22 8.88 9.63
C PRO A 315 6.69 8.04 8.43
N ASN A 316 7.98 7.69 8.40
CA ASN A 316 8.65 6.95 7.33
C ASN A 316 8.96 5.51 7.75
N HIS A 317 9.70 4.79 6.90
CA HIS A 317 10.18 3.45 7.21
C HIS A 317 10.95 3.42 8.52
N MET A 318 10.52 2.55 9.45
CA MET A 318 11.16 2.41 10.76
C MET A 318 12.27 1.34 10.76
N GLY A 319 12.25 0.45 9.79
CA GLY A 319 13.14 -0.71 9.78
C GLY A 319 12.77 -1.78 10.79
N VAL A 320 13.68 -2.72 11.00
CA VAL A 320 13.52 -3.85 11.92
C VAL A 320 14.61 -3.79 12.97
N LYS A 321 14.28 -4.06 14.24
CA LYS A 321 15.26 -4.18 15.33
C LYS A 321 16.25 -5.31 15.00
N ALA A 322 17.49 -4.96 14.68
CA ALA A 322 18.44 -5.93 14.16
C ALA A 322 19.71 -6.10 15.00
N LEU A 323 20.18 -5.01 15.63
CA LEU A 323 21.38 -5.08 16.47
C LEU A 323 21.12 -4.44 17.82
N GLN A 324 21.80 -4.96 18.84
CA GLN A 324 21.90 -4.36 20.17
C GLN A 324 23.36 -4.05 20.46
N VAL A 325 23.64 -2.85 20.91
CA VAL A 325 24.98 -2.46 21.39
C VAL A 325 25.25 -3.13 22.73
N VAL A 326 26.21 -4.02 22.79
CA VAL A 326 26.66 -4.68 24.04
C VAL A 326 27.69 -3.80 24.75
N LYS A 327 28.67 -3.28 23.99
CA LYS A 327 29.75 -2.45 24.50
C LYS A 327 30.23 -1.49 23.40
N ASN A 328 30.63 -0.28 23.80
CA ASN A 328 31.39 0.64 22.96
C ASN A 328 32.72 0.96 23.67
N ASP A 329 33.80 0.57 23.05
CA ASP A 329 35.14 0.84 23.52
C ASP A 329 35.86 1.74 22.52
N ASN A 330 35.65 3.05 22.68
CA ASN A 330 36.29 4.09 21.85
C ASN A 330 36.13 3.87 20.32
N GLY A 331 34.95 3.45 19.88
CA GLY A 331 34.64 3.19 18.46
C GLY A 331 34.81 1.73 18.05
N ARG A 332 35.32 0.85 18.92
CA ARG A 332 35.24 -0.60 18.78
C ARG A 332 33.91 -1.05 19.40
N ILE A 333 32.92 -1.28 18.54
CA ILE A 333 31.55 -1.57 18.98
C ILE A 333 31.31 -3.07 18.96
N LEU A 334 30.88 -3.61 20.10
CA LEU A 334 30.42 -4.98 20.24
C LEU A 334 28.90 -5.01 20.06
N PHE A 335 28.43 -5.63 18.96
CA PHE A 335 27.02 -5.83 18.69
C PHE A 335 26.56 -7.25 18.98
N LYS A 336 25.30 -7.39 19.44
CA LYS A 336 24.57 -8.64 19.46
C LYS A 336 23.55 -8.62 18.32
N ALA A 337 23.54 -9.61 17.46
CA ALA A 337 22.54 -9.78 16.41
C ALA A 337 21.19 -10.20 17.00
N LEU A 338 20.15 -9.44 16.77
CA LEU A 338 18.77 -9.74 17.19
C LEU A 338 17.99 -10.51 16.12
N THR A 339 18.46 -10.48 14.87
CA THR A 339 17.99 -11.24 13.71
C THR A 339 19.19 -11.78 12.96
N ASP A 340 18.99 -12.63 11.95
CA ASP A 340 20.05 -12.95 11.00
C ASP A 340 20.49 -11.68 10.25
N ILE A 341 21.78 -11.47 10.12
CA ILE A 341 22.41 -10.37 9.41
C ILE A 341 23.03 -10.92 8.12
N ASN A 342 22.81 -10.21 7.02
CA ASN A 342 23.35 -10.56 5.71
C ASN A 342 24.33 -9.50 5.20
N PRO A 343 25.22 -9.83 4.27
CA PRO A 343 26.00 -8.84 3.57
C PRO A 343 25.08 -7.83 2.87
N GLN A 344 25.46 -6.57 2.84
CA GLN A 344 24.69 -5.44 2.33
C GLN A 344 23.44 -5.05 3.15
N ASP A 345 23.24 -5.64 4.33
CA ASP A 345 22.29 -5.09 5.30
C ASP A 345 22.74 -3.69 5.73
N VAL A 346 21.80 -2.72 5.70
CA VAL A 346 22.08 -1.34 6.09
C VAL A 346 21.37 -1.00 7.39
N PHE A 347 22.11 -0.50 8.35
CA PHE A 347 21.65 -0.17 9.71
C PHE A 347 21.75 1.34 9.95
N GLU A 348 20.66 1.96 10.38
CA GLU A 348 20.63 3.38 10.74
C GLU A 348 21.24 3.58 12.13
N ILE A 349 22.33 4.32 12.20
CA ILE A 349 22.96 4.70 13.45
C ILE A 349 22.32 6.00 13.99
N ASP A 350 22.18 7.00 13.14
CA ASP A 350 21.43 8.24 13.39
C ASP A 350 20.92 8.81 12.05
N SER A 351 20.40 10.04 12.04
CA SER A 351 19.85 10.68 10.85
C SER A 351 20.85 10.78 9.67
N ASP A 352 22.14 10.87 9.96
CA ASP A 352 23.20 11.18 8.99
C ASP A 352 24.16 10.00 8.77
N ASN A 353 24.11 9.00 9.64
CA ASN A 353 25.09 7.91 9.66
C ASN A 353 24.41 6.54 9.57
N ALA A 354 24.94 5.70 8.70
CA ALA A 354 24.55 4.31 8.56
C ALA A 354 25.79 3.38 8.59
N TYR A 355 25.55 2.14 8.99
CA TYR A 355 26.52 1.05 8.89
C TYR A 355 26.00 0.02 7.90
N THR A 356 26.85 -0.42 6.97
CA THR A 356 26.55 -1.52 6.04
C THR A 356 27.37 -2.74 6.42
N SER A 357 26.72 -3.89 6.62
CA SER A 357 27.42 -5.14 6.93
C SER A 357 28.17 -5.68 5.72
N GLY A 358 29.43 -6.03 5.90
CA GLY A 358 30.21 -6.82 4.92
C GLY A 358 30.02 -8.32 5.06
N ASP A 359 29.58 -8.77 6.24
CA ASP A 359 29.56 -10.17 6.63
C ASP A 359 28.17 -10.65 7.03
N SER A 360 28.04 -11.98 7.17
CA SER A 360 26.84 -12.63 7.69
C SER A 360 27.01 -13.00 9.16
N TYR A 361 25.95 -12.77 9.96
CA TYR A 361 25.92 -13.19 11.37
C TYR A 361 24.56 -13.82 11.68
N LYS A 362 24.57 -14.94 12.39
CA LYS A 362 23.32 -15.57 12.85
C LYS A 362 22.73 -14.85 14.05
N LYS A 363 21.42 -14.89 14.19
CA LYS A 363 20.70 -14.38 15.37
C LYS A 363 21.34 -14.88 16.67
N GLY A 364 21.59 -14.00 17.61
CA GLY A 364 22.24 -14.26 18.87
C GLY A 364 23.78 -14.14 18.84
N SER A 365 24.41 -14.09 17.66
CA SER A 365 25.87 -13.90 17.53
C SER A 365 26.31 -12.56 18.11
N ILE A 366 27.51 -12.54 18.66
CA ILE A 366 28.19 -11.31 19.12
C ILE A 366 29.40 -11.08 18.20
N PHE A 367 29.50 -9.88 17.64
CA PHE A 367 30.56 -9.50 16.72
C PHE A 367 31.01 -8.06 16.93
N THR A 368 32.19 -7.74 16.44
CA THR A 368 32.81 -6.42 16.64
C THR A 368 32.89 -5.67 15.31
N VAL A 369 32.55 -4.38 15.34
CA VAL A 369 32.70 -3.45 14.21
C VAL A 369 33.45 -2.21 14.69
N ASN A 370 34.37 -1.72 13.87
CA ASN A 370 35.04 -0.45 14.13
C ASN A 370 34.27 0.69 13.45
N LEU A 371 33.74 1.60 14.23
CA LEU A 371 32.98 2.78 13.77
C LEU A 371 33.56 4.06 14.37
N SER A 372 33.11 5.23 13.92
CA SER A 372 33.54 6.50 14.48
C SER A 372 33.18 6.61 15.96
N ARG A 373 34.12 7.08 16.77
CA ARG A 373 33.93 7.33 18.22
C ARG A 373 32.86 8.37 18.53
N LYS A 374 32.55 9.24 17.56
CA LYS A 374 31.55 10.31 17.70
C LYS A 374 30.11 9.81 17.58
N LEU A 375 29.90 8.56 17.13
CA LEU A 375 28.56 8.01 16.96
C LEU A 375 27.89 7.73 18.31
N PRO A 376 26.58 8.00 18.44
CA PRO A 376 25.86 7.85 19.71
C PRO A 376 25.50 6.38 20.00
N LEU A 377 26.51 5.51 20.06
CA LEU A 377 26.40 4.06 20.29
C LEU A 377 26.70 3.71 21.75
N TYR A 378 25.71 3.89 22.61
CA TYR A 378 25.77 3.55 24.04
C TYR A 378 25.22 2.13 24.29
N LYS A 379 25.62 1.53 25.40
CA LYS A 379 25.17 0.19 25.82
C LYS A 379 23.64 0.08 25.81
N ASP A 380 23.16 -1.07 25.37
CA ASP A 380 21.74 -1.46 25.23
C ASP A 380 20.94 -0.68 24.18
N ARG A 381 21.58 0.23 23.43
CA ARG A 381 20.92 0.88 22.29
C ARG A 381 20.57 -0.15 21.22
N ILE A 382 19.32 -0.08 20.73
CA ILE A 382 18.83 -0.89 19.60
C ILE A 382 19.08 -0.13 18.30
N ILE A 383 19.64 -0.84 17.33
CA ILE A 383 19.90 -0.32 15.98
C ILE A 383 18.97 -1.04 15.01
N TYR A 384 18.40 -0.27 14.10
CA TYR A 384 17.39 -0.75 13.15
C TYR A 384 18.03 -1.02 11.80
N ARG A 385 17.68 -2.17 11.19
CA ARG A 385 17.98 -2.47 9.81
C ARG A 385 16.99 -1.74 8.92
N MET A 386 17.49 -0.89 8.02
CA MET A 386 16.71 -0.10 7.08
C MET A 386 16.65 -0.73 5.69
N LYS A 387 17.61 -1.59 5.36
CA LYS A 387 17.66 -2.34 4.12
C LYS A 387 18.17 -3.74 4.40
N ASN A 388 17.45 -4.75 3.92
CA ASN A 388 17.84 -6.14 4.00
C ASN A 388 18.50 -6.55 2.68
N GLY A 389 19.78 -6.93 2.72
CA GLY A 389 20.57 -7.29 1.55
C GLY A 389 20.05 -8.54 0.82
N SER A 390 19.37 -9.45 1.52
CA SER A 390 18.78 -10.65 0.92
C SER A 390 17.48 -10.39 0.16
N VAL A 391 16.74 -9.32 0.51
CA VAL A 391 15.47 -8.96 -0.11
C VAL A 391 15.65 -8.14 -1.40
N THR A 392 16.84 -7.59 -1.61
CA THR A 392 17.17 -6.72 -2.76
C THR A 392 17.81 -7.49 -3.92
N LYS A 393 18.06 -8.77 -3.77
CA LYS A 393 18.53 -9.69 -4.83
C LYS A 393 17.33 -10.37 -5.49
#